data_655672b8bd20f577791abcc86e717c25
#
_entry.id   655672b8bd20f577791abcc86e717c25
#
_cell.length_a   1.000
_cell.length_b   1.000
_cell.length_c   1.000
_cell.angle_alpha   90.00
_cell.angle_beta   90.00
_cell.angle_gamma   90.00
#
_symmetry.space_group_name_H-M   'P 1'
#
loop_
_entity.id
_entity.type
_entity.pdbx_description
1 polymer ?
#
loop_
_entity_poly.entity_id
_entity_poly.type
_entity_poly.pdbx_seq_one_letter_code
_entity_poly.pdbx_strand_id
1 'polypeptide(L)'
;MTEAEIEAKVIDIVAEQMGVEKSEISRDTSFTNDLNADSLDTVELVMEFEDEFETSIPDEEAEKIQTVGQAIDYIATHMGS
;
A
#
# COMPACT_ATOMS: atom_id res chain seq x y z
N MET A 1 -4.57 -6.57 14.47
CA MET A 1 -3.31 -5.99 13.99
C MET A 1 -3.32 -4.49 14.25
N THR A 2 -2.25 -3.94 14.80
CA THR A 2 -2.18 -2.50 15.08
C THR A 2 -1.86 -1.72 13.80
N GLU A 3 -2.12 -0.42 13.83
CA GLU A 3 -1.81 0.43 12.69
C GLU A 3 -0.30 0.42 12.40
N ALA A 4 0.53 0.37 13.44
CA ALA A 4 1.98 0.31 13.27
C ALA A 4 2.41 -0.96 12.54
N GLU A 5 1.77 -2.08 12.85
CA GLU A 5 2.05 -3.34 12.17
C GLU A 5 1.59 -3.29 10.71
N ILE A 6 0.43 -2.68 10.47
CA ILE A 6 -0.08 -2.50 9.10
C ILE A 6 0.88 -1.63 8.30
N GLU A 7 1.31 -0.54 8.90
CA GLU A 7 2.26 0.38 8.25
C GLU A 7 3.55 -0.34 7.88
N ALA A 8 4.11 -1.11 8.80
CA ALA A 8 5.35 -1.84 8.55
C ALA A 8 5.18 -2.83 7.40
N LYS A 9 4.05 -3.55 7.37
CA LYS A 9 3.80 -4.52 6.31
C LYS A 9 3.58 -3.84 4.96
N VAL A 10 2.86 -2.73 4.94
CA VAL A 10 2.63 -1.98 3.70
C VAL A 10 3.96 -1.49 3.13
N ILE A 11 4.81 -0.94 4.00
CA ILE A 11 6.13 -0.45 3.57
C ILE A 11 6.98 -1.60 3.05
N ASP A 12 6.97 -2.76 3.72
CA ASP A 12 7.69 -3.94 3.26
C ASP A 12 7.26 -4.36 1.87
N ILE A 13 5.96 -4.42 1.64
CA ILE A 13 5.40 -4.84 0.35
C ILE A 13 5.79 -3.85 -0.74
N VAL A 14 5.64 -2.55 -0.45
CA VAL A 14 5.97 -1.52 -1.43
C VAL A 14 7.45 -1.54 -1.77
N ALA A 15 8.31 -1.65 -0.76
CA ALA A 15 9.75 -1.69 -0.97
C ALA A 15 10.15 -2.87 -1.85
N GLU A 16 9.59 -4.03 -1.57
CA GLU A 16 9.91 -5.24 -2.32
C GLU A 16 9.38 -5.17 -3.75
N GLN A 17 8.14 -4.73 -3.91
CA GLN A 17 7.49 -4.68 -5.22
C GLN A 17 8.13 -3.64 -6.12
N MET A 18 8.48 -2.49 -5.58
CA MET A 18 9.04 -1.38 -6.36
C MET A 18 10.56 -1.39 -6.42
N GLY A 19 11.20 -2.27 -5.66
CA GLY A 19 12.67 -2.35 -5.67
C GLY A 19 13.35 -1.15 -5.05
N VAL A 20 12.76 -0.56 -4.04
CA VAL A 20 13.35 0.58 -3.33
C VAL A 20 13.58 0.21 -1.87
N GLU A 21 14.38 1.00 -1.18
CA GLU A 21 14.65 0.76 0.23
C GLU A 21 13.54 1.30 1.12
N LYS A 22 13.27 0.61 2.23
CA LYS A 22 12.23 1.03 3.17
C LYS A 22 12.44 2.44 3.68
N SER A 23 13.70 2.86 3.83
CA SER A 23 14.02 4.20 4.30
C SER A 23 13.59 5.30 3.34
N GLU A 24 13.33 4.94 2.08
CA GLU A 24 12.87 5.89 1.07
C GLU A 24 11.36 6.03 1.04
N ILE A 25 10.66 5.21 1.83
CA ILE A 25 9.21 5.17 1.82
C ILE A 25 8.67 5.81 3.08
N SER A 26 7.73 6.75 2.92
CA SER A 26 7.02 7.38 4.03
C SER A 26 5.53 7.38 3.72
N ARG A 27 4.73 7.84 4.68
CA ARG A 27 3.28 7.91 4.45
C ARG A 27 2.91 8.89 3.34
N ASP A 28 3.76 9.88 3.10
CA ASP A 28 3.52 10.87 2.05
C ASP A 28 4.02 10.44 0.68
N THR A 29 4.72 9.32 0.61
CA THR A 29 5.27 8.82 -0.65
C THR A 29 4.14 8.50 -1.63
N SER A 30 4.21 9.09 -2.82
CA SER A 30 3.23 8.83 -3.88
C SER A 30 3.70 7.67 -4.74
N PHE A 31 2.82 6.72 -5.00
CA PHE A 31 3.18 5.57 -5.82
C PHE A 31 3.57 5.98 -7.24
N THR A 32 2.84 6.92 -7.84
CA THR A 32 3.09 7.32 -9.21
C THR A 32 4.18 8.39 -9.33
N ASN A 33 4.16 9.39 -8.44
CA ASN A 33 5.09 10.51 -8.54
C ASN A 33 6.46 10.22 -7.95
N ASP A 34 6.49 9.52 -6.82
CA ASP A 34 7.75 9.27 -6.12
C ASP A 34 8.37 7.93 -6.49
N LEU A 35 7.56 6.93 -6.74
CA LEU A 35 8.02 5.58 -7.05
C LEU A 35 7.87 5.19 -8.51
N ASN A 36 7.30 6.07 -9.31
CA ASN A 36 7.08 5.85 -10.75
C ASN A 36 6.27 4.59 -11.05
N ALA A 37 5.33 4.26 -10.18
CA ALA A 37 4.47 3.11 -10.41
C ALA A 37 3.51 3.40 -11.55
N ASP A 38 3.39 2.47 -12.49
CA ASP A 38 2.40 2.58 -13.55
C ASP A 38 1.13 1.82 -13.11
N SER A 39 0.14 1.71 -14.02
CA SER A 39 -1.13 1.06 -13.68
C SER A 39 -0.93 -0.41 -13.30
N LEU A 40 0.00 -1.08 -13.97
CA LEU A 40 0.27 -2.49 -13.68
C LEU A 40 0.90 -2.65 -12.30
N ASP A 41 1.85 -1.79 -11.97
CA ASP A 41 2.49 -1.81 -10.66
C ASP A 41 1.46 -1.57 -9.55
N THR A 42 0.56 -0.63 -9.77
CA THR A 42 -0.47 -0.30 -8.79
C THR A 42 -1.40 -1.49 -8.56
N VAL A 43 -1.81 -2.16 -9.64
CA VAL A 43 -2.67 -3.34 -9.55
C VAL A 43 -1.95 -4.46 -8.78
N GLU A 44 -0.69 -4.68 -9.06
CA GLU A 44 0.09 -5.70 -8.36
C GLU A 44 0.23 -5.39 -6.87
N LEU A 45 0.45 -4.12 -6.54
CA LEU A 45 0.52 -3.70 -5.14
C LEU A 45 -0.78 -3.97 -4.41
N VAL A 46 -1.90 -3.64 -5.04
CA VAL A 46 -3.22 -3.86 -4.44
C VAL A 46 -3.43 -5.36 -4.20
N MET A 47 -3.06 -6.19 -5.17
CA MET A 47 -3.20 -7.64 -5.02
C MET A 47 -2.35 -8.18 -3.87
N GLU A 48 -1.15 -7.66 -3.73
CA GLU A 48 -0.28 -8.06 -2.63
C GLU A 48 -0.86 -7.64 -1.27
N PHE A 49 -1.44 -6.45 -1.20
CA PHE A 49 -2.11 -6.00 0.02
C PHE A 49 -3.29 -6.91 0.36
N GLU A 50 -4.09 -7.27 -0.63
CA GLU A 50 -5.22 -8.16 -0.42
C GLU A 50 -4.79 -9.51 0.13
N ASP A 51 -3.71 -10.04 -0.41
CA ASP A 51 -3.15 -11.32 0.03
C ASP A 51 -2.60 -11.24 1.45
N GLU A 52 -1.79 -10.21 1.71
CA GLU A 52 -1.10 -10.08 2.99
C GLU A 52 -2.09 -9.82 4.13
N PHE A 53 -3.10 -9.00 3.89
CA PHE A 53 -4.05 -8.61 4.92
C PHE A 53 -5.36 -9.36 4.86
N GLU A 54 -5.48 -10.31 3.95
CA GLU A 54 -6.68 -11.14 3.77
C GLU A 54 -7.93 -10.28 3.68
N THR A 55 -7.87 -9.25 2.86
CA THR A 55 -8.96 -8.31 2.65
C THR A 55 -9.18 -8.11 1.17
N SER A 56 -10.30 -7.50 0.83
CA SER A 56 -10.65 -7.23 -0.56
C SER A 56 -10.67 -5.73 -0.78
N ILE A 57 -9.99 -5.27 -1.82
CA ILE A 57 -9.94 -3.85 -2.16
C ILE A 57 -10.59 -3.68 -3.54
N PRO A 58 -11.84 -3.15 -3.57
CA PRO A 58 -12.50 -2.92 -4.86
C PRO A 58 -11.71 -1.94 -5.73
N ASP A 59 -11.83 -2.07 -7.03
CA ASP A 59 -11.14 -1.20 -7.97
C ASP A 59 -11.40 0.27 -7.70
N GLU A 60 -12.62 0.62 -7.35
CA GLU A 60 -12.98 2.01 -7.04
C GLU A 60 -12.17 2.56 -5.88
N GLU A 61 -11.95 1.75 -4.87
CA GLU A 61 -11.18 2.16 -3.71
C GLU A 61 -9.69 2.16 -4.01
N ALA A 62 -9.24 1.20 -4.80
CA ALA A 62 -7.84 1.14 -5.22
C ALA A 62 -7.44 2.40 -5.97
N GLU A 63 -8.32 2.95 -6.79
CA GLU A 63 -8.05 4.17 -7.54
C GLU A 63 -7.84 5.39 -6.64
N LYS A 64 -8.40 5.36 -5.45
CA LYS A 64 -8.26 6.45 -4.49
C LYS A 64 -6.97 6.35 -3.69
N ILE A 65 -6.33 5.20 -3.72
CA ILE A 65 -5.09 4.98 -2.98
C ILE A 65 -3.93 5.48 -3.85
N GLN A 66 -3.44 6.66 -3.54
CA GLN A 66 -2.37 7.29 -4.31
C GLN A 66 -1.08 7.40 -3.52
N THR A 67 -1.15 7.37 -2.20
CA THR A 67 0.03 7.44 -1.34
C THR A 67 0.07 6.24 -0.40
N VAL A 68 1.26 6.00 0.16
CA VAL A 68 1.45 4.92 1.12
C VAL A 68 0.54 5.12 2.33
N GLY A 69 0.41 6.35 2.81
CA GLY A 69 -0.46 6.67 3.94
C GLY A 69 -1.91 6.33 3.67
N GLN A 70 -2.38 6.62 2.46
CA GLN A 70 -3.76 6.29 2.10
C GLN A 70 -3.99 4.78 2.09
N ALA A 71 -3.02 4.02 1.63
CA ALA A 71 -3.10 2.56 1.66
C ALA A 71 -3.18 2.06 3.10
N ILE A 72 -2.33 2.60 3.98
CA ILE A 72 -2.33 2.22 5.39
C ILE A 72 -3.67 2.53 6.03
N ASP A 73 -4.19 3.73 5.81
CA ASP A 73 -5.46 4.15 6.39
C ASP A 73 -6.62 3.29 5.90
N TYR A 74 -6.64 2.98 4.61
CA TYR A 74 -7.69 2.12 4.06
C TYR A 74 -7.67 0.74 4.72
N ILE A 75 -6.50 0.14 4.76
CA ILE A 75 -6.35 -1.21 5.31
C ILE A 75 -6.70 -1.21 6.81
N ALA A 76 -6.19 -0.23 7.56
CA ALA A 76 -6.47 -0.14 8.98
C ALA A 76 -7.97 -0.04 9.25
N THR A 77 -8.68 0.76 8.45
CA THR A 77 -10.12 0.93 8.59
C THR A 77 -10.85 -0.39 8.32
N HIS A 78 -10.42 -1.12 7.30
CA HIS A 78 -11.11 -2.33 6.88
C HIS A 78 -10.69 -3.59 7.63
N MET A 79 -9.63 -3.52 8.41
CA MET A 79 -9.21 -4.65 9.25
C MET A 79 -9.99 -4.69 10.57
N GLY A 80 -10.87 -3.74 10.78
CA GLY A 80 -11.75 -3.75 11.94
C GLY A 80 -11.07 -3.40 13.25
N SER A 81 -9.99 -2.72 13.17
CA SER A 81 -9.28 -2.32 14.39
C SER A 81 -9.92 -1.12 15.03
#